data_dc637d5b9c8101c19cac01c3f888d2cc
#
_entry.id   dc637d5b9c8101c19cac01c3f888d2cc
#
_cell.length_a   1.000
_cell.length_b   1.000
_cell.length_c   1.000
_cell.angle_alpha   90.00
_cell.angle_beta   90.00
_cell.angle_gamma   90.00
#
_symmetry.space_group_name_H-M   'P 1'
#
loop_
_entity.id
_entity.type
_entity.pdbx_description
1 polymer ?
#
loop_
_entity_poly.entity_id
_entity_poly.type
_entity_poly.pdbx_seq_one_letter_code
_entity_poly.pdbx_strand_id
1 'polypeptide(L)'
;MSRIGRMPITVPAGVTVSVAEGNVVTVKGPKGELTRALRAEMIIKQEGNTITVERPSDDKLHRSLHGLTRTLLHNMVVGVTDGFKKELEVNGVGYRVAKEGKNLVMNLGFSHQVIVSEIEGITIDVPAPNKIIISGCDKQAVGQFAAEVREKRPPEPYKGKGIKYADEVIRRKVGKTGAKK
;
A
#
# COMPACT_ATOMS: atom_id res chain seq x y z
N MET A 1 -19.70 -18.78 2.96
CA MET A 1 -20.09 -17.38 3.32
C MET A 1 -18.87 -16.55 3.59
N SER A 2 -18.82 -15.27 3.14
CA SER A 2 -17.66 -14.38 3.41
C SER A 2 -17.77 -13.79 4.82
N ARG A 3 -16.92 -14.22 5.73
CA ARG A 3 -16.83 -13.61 7.08
C ARG A 3 -16.47 -12.14 7.02
N ILE A 4 -15.52 -11.77 6.13
CA ILE A 4 -15.05 -10.40 5.97
C ILE A 4 -16.15 -9.50 5.39
N GLY A 5 -16.90 -9.95 4.38
CA GLY A 5 -17.96 -9.15 3.75
C GLY A 5 -19.09 -8.74 4.71
N ARG A 6 -19.38 -9.56 5.69
CA ARG A 6 -20.44 -9.30 6.69
C ARG A 6 -20.02 -8.38 7.83
N MET A 7 -18.72 -8.13 8.00
CA MET A 7 -18.25 -7.27 9.08
C MET A 7 -18.66 -5.82 8.79
N PRO A 8 -19.36 -5.16 9.70
CA PRO A 8 -19.69 -3.74 9.56
C PRO A 8 -18.40 -2.91 9.55
N ILE A 9 -18.49 -1.74 8.93
CA ILE A 9 -17.42 -0.74 8.90
C ILE A 9 -17.89 0.42 9.76
N THR A 10 -17.21 0.69 10.87
CA THR A 10 -17.45 1.86 11.68
C THR A 10 -16.77 3.06 11.06
N VAL A 11 -17.51 4.12 10.83
CA VAL A 11 -17.00 5.42 10.35
C VAL A 11 -16.62 6.25 11.57
N PRO A 12 -15.34 6.58 11.76
CA PRO A 12 -14.89 7.38 12.89
C PRO A 12 -15.37 8.83 12.79
N ALA A 13 -15.38 9.53 13.92
CA ALA A 13 -15.73 10.95 13.96
C ALA A 13 -14.77 11.77 13.07
N GLY A 14 -15.32 12.68 12.29
CA GLY A 14 -14.54 13.52 11.35
C GLY A 14 -14.36 12.90 9.96
N VAL A 15 -14.93 11.72 9.70
CA VAL A 15 -14.98 11.12 8.36
C VAL A 15 -16.40 11.20 7.82
N THR A 16 -16.51 11.66 6.58
CA THR A 16 -17.76 11.67 5.81
C THR A 16 -17.68 10.67 4.69
N VAL A 17 -18.72 9.88 4.52
CA VAL A 17 -18.84 8.92 3.42
C VAL A 17 -20.07 9.28 2.62
N SER A 18 -19.93 9.44 1.32
CA SER A 18 -21.03 9.62 0.38
C SER A 18 -21.01 8.54 -0.70
N VAL A 19 -22.15 7.99 -0.97
CA VAL A 19 -22.34 6.97 -1.99
C VAL A 19 -23.23 7.57 -3.09
N ALA A 20 -22.67 7.73 -4.28
CA ALA A 20 -23.39 8.21 -5.47
C ALA A 20 -23.90 7.03 -6.31
N GLU A 21 -24.70 7.32 -7.34
CA GLU A 21 -25.19 6.32 -8.28
C GLU A 21 -24.05 5.51 -8.90
N GLY A 22 -24.28 4.23 -9.14
CA GLY A 22 -23.27 3.30 -9.67
C GLY A 22 -22.20 2.88 -8.64
N ASN A 23 -22.48 3.06 -7.32
CA ASN A 23 -21.56 2.75 -6.23
C ASN A 23 -20.22 3.52 -6.33
N VAL A 24 -20.27 4.75 -6.80
CA VAL A 24 -19.14 5.68 -6.68
C VAL A 24 -19.12 6.19 -5.25
N VAL A 25 -18.13 5.74 -4.48
CA VAL A 25 -17.98 6.11 -3.06
C VAL A 25 -16.89 7.15 -2.91
N THR A 26 -17.24 8.25 -2.24
CA THR A 26 -16.28 9.29 -1.84
C THR A 26 -16.18 9.28 -0.32
N VAL A 27 -14.96 9.15 0.17
CA VAL A 27 -14.65 9.17 1.60
C VAL A 27 -13.72 10.34 1.88
N LYS A 28 -14.13 11.25 2.74
CA LYS A 28 -13.38 12.46 3.12
C LYS A 28 -13.05 12.41 4.61
N GLY A 29 -11.81 12.65 4.94
CA GLY A 29 -11.31 12.63 6.31
C GLY A 29 -10.14 13.59 6.55
N PRO A 30 -9.53 13.56 7.72
CA PRO A 30 -8.48 14.50 8.12
C PRO A 30 -7.21 14.43 7.25
N LYS A 31 -6.91 13.29 6.65
CA LYS A 31 -5.71 13.11 5.81
C LYS A 31 -5.95 13.30 4.32
N GLY A 32 -7.19 13.47 3.89
CA GLY A 32 -7.51 13.71 2.49
C GLY A 32 -8.87 13.16 2.10
N GLU A 33 -9.06 13.07 0.81
CA GLU A 33 -10.28 12.57 0.17
C GLU A 33 -9.93 11.49 -0.84
N LEU A 34 -10.70 10.41 -0.83
CA LEU A 34 -10.58 9.31 -1.79
C LEU A 34 -11.93 9.07 -2.45
N THR A 35 -11.93 9.03 -3.78
CA THR A 35 -13.11 8.66 -4.56
C THR A 35 -12.82 7.42 -5.36
N ARG A 36 -13.73 6.44 -5.31
CA ARG A 36 -13.59 5.19 -6.03
C ARG A 36 -14.93 4.63 -6.49
N ALA A 37 -14.97 4.18 -7.73
CA ALA A 37 -16.08 3.39 -8.23
C ALA A 37 -15.93 1.94 -7.74
N LEU A 38 -16.87 1.48 -6.94
CA LEU A 38 -17.00 0.10 -6.50
C LEU A 38 -17.93 -0.67 -7.44
N ARG A 39 -18.00 -1.99 -7.28
CA ARG A 39 -18.89 -2.80 -8.14
C ARG A 39 -20.35 -2.45 -7.91
N ALA A 40 -21.04 -2.06 -9.00
CA ALA A 40 -22.44 -1.61 -8.96
C ALA A 40 -23.42 -2.70 -8.49
N GLU A 41 -23.04 -3.98 -8.66
CA GLU A 41 -23.83 -5.14 -8.23
C GLU A 41 -23.98 -5.26 -6.70
N MET A 42 -23.05 -4.66 -5.94
CA MET A 42 -23.06 -4.72 -4.47
C MET A 42 -23.98 -3.65 -3.89
N ILE A 43 -24.68 -3.99 -2.81
CA ILE A 43 -25.58 -3.09 -2.10
C ILE A 43 -24.83 -2.51 -0.91
N ILE A 44 -24.60 -1.19 -0.91
CA ILE A 44 -23.94 -0.47 0.17
C ILE A 44 -25.01 0.26 0.98
N LYS A 45 -25.15 -0.06 2.26
CA LYS A 45 -26.09 0.57 3.19
C LYS A 45 -25.29 1.34 4.24
N GLN A 46 -25.72 2.56 4.50
CA GLN A 46 -25.16 3.39 5.57
C GLN A 46 -26.25 3.67 6.60
N GLU A 47 -26.02 3.25 7.82
CA GLU A 47 -26.91 3.46 8.98
C GLU A 47 -26.13 4.23 10.04
N GLY A 48 -26.34 5.55 10.08
CA GLY A 48 -25.60 6.44 10.97
C GLY A 48 -24.08 6.35 10.72
N ASN A 49 -23.33 5.88 11.72
CA ASN A 49 -21.87 5.74 11.67
C ASN A 49 -21.42 4.33 11.23
N THR A 50 -22.33 3.51 10.76
CA THR A 50 -21.98 2.13 10.37
C THR A 50 -22.34 1.91 8.90
N ILE A 51 -21.41 1.32 8.17
CA ILE A 51 -21.61 0.94 6.76
C ILE A 51 -21.58 -0.57 6.67
N THR A 52 -22.57 -1.12 5.98
CA THR A 52 -22.68 -2.55 5.68
C THR A 52 -22.71 -2.76 4.18
N VAL A 53 -22.12 -3.84 3.73
CA VAL A 53 -22.14 -4.26 2.33
C VAL A 53 -22.92 -5.55 2.23
N GLU A 54 -23.90 -5.58 1.34
CA GLU A 54 -24.73 -6.76 1.05
C GLU A 54 -24.49 -7.22 -0.40
N ARG A 55 -24.80 -8.47 -0.65
CA ARG A 55 -24.74 -9.06 -2.00
C ARG A 55 -26.14 -9.46 -2.45
N PRO A 56 -26.49 -9.31 -3.75
CA PRO A 56 -27.82 -9.62 -4.24
C PRO A 56 -28.11 -11.12 -4.32
N SER A 57 -27.09 -11.96 -4.49
CA SER A 57 -27.23 -13.40 -4.57
C SER A 57 -26.03 -14.16 -3.98
N ASP A 58 -26.15 -15.48 -3.89
CA ASP A 58 -25.10 -16.39 -3.41
C ASP A 58 -24.23 -16.97 -4.54
N ASP A 59 -24.26 -16.36 -5.72
CA ASP A 59 -23.42 -16.75 -6.84
C ASP A 59 -21.93 -16.62 -6.53
N LYS A 60 -21.11 -17.40 -7.21
CA LYS A 60 -19.66 -17.41 -7.05
C LYS A 60 -19.05 -16.01 -7.21
N LEU A 61 -19.54 -15.24 -8.19
CA LEU A 61 -19.08 -13.88 -8.45
C LEU A 61 -19.43 -12.94 -7.28
N HIS A 62 -20.71 -12.90 -6.87
CA HIS A 62 -21.16 -12.01 -5.79
C HIS A 62 -20.51 -12.37 -4.44
N ARG A 63 -20.25 -13.66 -4.18
CA ARG A 63 -19.49 -14.07 -2.99
C ARG A 63 -18.06 -13.56 -2.98
N SER A 64 -17.38 -13.53 -4.12
CA SER A 64 -16.02 -13.00 -4.25
C SER A 64 -15.97 -11.48 -4.13
N LEU A 65 -16.91 -10.79 -4.78
CA LEU A 65 -17.00 -9.32 -4.77
C LEU A 65 -17.40 -8.75 -3.41
N HIS A 66 -18.22 -9.47 -2.64
CA HIS A 66 -18.71 -9.03 -1.35
C HIS A 66 -17.56 -8.68 -0.38
N GLY A 67 -16.62 -9.61 -0.19
CA GLY A 67 -15.45 -9.37 0.68
C GLY A 67 -14.49 -8.33 0.12
N LEU A 68 -14.32 -8.29 -1.20
CA LEU A 68 -13.47 -7.30 -1.87
C LEU A 68 -14.01 -5.88 -1.69
N THR A 69 -15.30 -5.66 -2.00
CA THR A 69 -15.95 -4.35 -1.88
C THR A 69 -15.88 -3.83 -0.46
N ARG A 70 -16.21 -4.68 0.52
CA ARG A 70 -16.10 -4.32 1.93
C ARG A 70 -14.67 -3.91 2.31
N THR A 71 -13.67 -4.67 1.87
CA THR A 71 -12.27 -4.39 2.18
C THR A 71 -11.79 -3.11 1.54
N LEU A 72 -12.16 -2.84 0.29
CA LEU A 72 -11.82 -1.59 -0.40
C LEU A 72 -12.40 -0.38 0.35
N LEU A 73 -13.68 -0.45 0.71
CA LEU A 73 -14.34 0.63 1.45
C LEU A 73 -13.71 0.85 2.83
N HIS A 74 -13.43 -0.23 3.56
CA HIS A 74 -12.72 -0.15 4.84
C HIS A 74 -11.32 0.47 4.70
N ASN A 75 -10.58 0.09 3.66
CA ASN A 75 -9.28 0.69 3.40
C ASN A 75 -9.38 2.20 3.09
N MET A 76 -10.44 2.65 2.40
CA MET A 76 -10.66 4.08 2.17
C MET A 76 -10.89 4.82 3.48
N VAL A 77 -11.73 4.27 4.37
CA VAL A 77 -12.00 4.89 5.69
C VAL A 77 -10.72 4.98 6.52
N VAL A 78 -9.96 3.88 6.64
CA VAL A 78 -8.69 3.85 7.38
C VAL A 78 -7.65 4.78 6.71
N GLY A 79 -7.62 4.82 5.39
CA GLY A 79 -6.67 5.65 4.65
C GLY A 79 -6.83 7.14 4.90
N VAL A 80 -8.07 7.65 4.96
CA VAL A 80 -8.32 9.07 5.23
C VAL A 80 -8.23 9.43 6.71
N THR A 81 -8.23 8.45 7.63
CA THR A 81 -8.04 8.65 9.08
C THR A 81 -6.58 8.51 9.47
N ASP A 82 -6.07 7.29 9.44
CA ASP A 82 -4.73 6.93 9.92
C ASP A 82 -3.67 7.03 8.82
N GLY A 83 -4.10 6.87 7.56
CA GLY A 83 -3.22 6.72 6.41
C GLY A 83 -2.51 5.38 6.39
N PHE A 84 -1.84 5.11 5.29
CA PHE A 84 -1.00 3.94 5.14
C PHE A 84 0.46 4.33 5.01
N LYS A 85 1.34 3.48 5.52
CA LYS A 85 2.78 3.62 5.35
C LYS A 85 3.42 2.27 5.04
N LYS A 86 4.45 2.29 4.20
CA LYS A 86 5.35 1.18 3.94
C LYS A 86 6.78 1.63 4.17
N GLU A 87 7.52 0.83 4.92
CA GLU A 87 8.91 1.08 5.22
C GLU A 87 9.80 0.15 4.39
N LEU A 88 10.82 0.71 3.76
CA LEU A 88 11.82 0.00 2.99
C LEU A 88 13.19 0.21 3.61
N GLU A 89 13.98 -0.84 3.61
CA GLU A 89 15.38 -0.82 4.04
C GLU A 89 16.29 -1.04 2.85
N VAL A 90 17.33 -0.23 2.74
CA VAL A 90 18.33 -0.31 1.70
C VAL A 90 19.62 -0.88 2.28
N ASN A 91 19.97 -2.08 1.87
CA ASN A 91 21.13 -2.79 2.36
C ASN A 91 22.20 -2.92 1.27
N GLY A 92 23.41 -2.55 1.57
CA GLY A 92 24.55 -2.68 0.64
C GLY A 92 25.67 -1.69 0.97
N VAL A 93 26.93 -2.13 0.77
CA VAL A 93 28.10 -1.24 0.93
C VAL A 93 28.03 -0.14 -0.14
N GLY A 94 28.05 1.11 0.29
CA GLY A 94 27.96 2.27 -0.59
C GLY A 94 26.54 2.61 -1.08
N TYR A 95 25.52 1.83 -0.69
CA TYR A 95 24.12 2.18 -1.02
C TYR A 95 23.67 3.31 -0.09
N ARG A 96 23.06 4.33 -0.69
CA ARG A 96 22.54 5.49 0.03
C ARG A 96 21.28 5.99 -0.62
N VAL A 97 20.38 6.53 0.17
CA VAL A 97 19.17 7.20 -0.29
C VAL A 97 19.09 8.60 0.32
N ALA A 98 18.58 9.53 -0.44
CA ALA A 98 18.34 10.89 -0.01
C ALA A 98 17.02 11.40 -0.62
N LYS A 99 16.36 12.32 0.05
CA LYS A 99 15.23 13.05 -0.51
C LYS A 99 15.72 14.42 -0.98
N GLU A 100 15.48 14.73 -2.24
CA GLU A 100 15.77 16.02 -2.85
C GLU A 100 14.47 16.64 -3.37
N GLY A 101 13.87 17.51 -2.57
CA GLY A 101 12.55 18.07 -2.87
C GLY A 101 11.47 16.98 -2.91
N LYS A 102 10.89 16.74 -4.07
CA LYS A 102 9.90 15.67 -4.32
C LYS A 102 10.52 14.39 -4.90
N ASN A 103 11.84 14.35 -5.05
CA ASN A 103 12.53 13.22 -5.66
C ASN A 103 13.24 12.37 -4.60
N LEU A 104 13.10 11.07 -4.74
CA LEU A 104 13.91 10.08 -4.05
C LEU A 104 15.13 9.78 -4.91
N VAL A 105 16.31 10.16 -4.47
CA VAL A 105 17.59 9.91 -5.13
C VAL A 105 18.28 8.73 -4.46
N MET A 106 18.59 7.71 -5.24
CA MET A 106 19.14 6.46 -4.72
C MET A 106 20.45 6.10 -5.43
N ASN A 107 21.49 5.86 -4.65
CA ASN A 107 22.75 5.26 -5.10
C ASN A 107 22.70 3.76 -4.76
N LEU A 108 22.51 2.92 -5.76
CA LEU A 108 22.24 1.48 -5.60
C LEU A 108 23.34 0.62 -6.26
N GLY A 109 24.56 1.15 -6.39
CA GLY A 109 25.67 0.45 -7.01
C GLY A 109 25.59 0.35 -8.55
N PHE A 110 24.81 1.23 -9.16
CA PHE A 110 24.84 1.49 -10.61
C PHE A 110 25.84 2.60 -10.92
N SER A 111 26.21 2.75 -12.19
CA SER A 111 27.06 3.87 -12.67
C SER A 111 26.36 5.22 -12.65
N HIS A 112 25.04 5.24 -12.44
CA HIS A 112 24.18 6.42 -12.37
C HIS A 112 23.29 6.38 -11.14
N GLN A 113 22.76 7.52 -10.74
CA GLN A 113 21.76 7.62 -9.69
C GLN A 113 20.40 7.19 -10.22
N VAL A 114 19.62 6.49 -9.38
CA VAL A 114 18.24 6.16 -9.68
C VAL A 114 17.35 7.20 -9.00
N ILE A 115 16.57 7.92 -9.79
CA ILE A 115 15.69 8.99 -9.32
C ILE A 115 14.25 8.53 -9.50
N VAL A 116 13.45 8.66 -8.44
CA VAL A 116 12.01 8.37 -8.44
C VAL A 116 11.28 9.57 -7.84
N SER A 117 10.35 10.15 -8.59
CA SER A 117 9.57 11.31 -8.14
C SER A 117 8.34 10.87 -7.34
N GLU A 118 7.93 11.67 -6.36
CA GLU A 118 6.66 11.52 -5.67
C GLU A 118 5.49 11.59 -6.67
N ILE A 119 4.50 10.71 -6.47
CA ILE A 119 3.24 10.72 -7.21
C ILE A 119 2.20 11.44 -6.35
N GLU A 120 1.19 12.00 -6.97
CA GLU A 120 0.08 12.65 -6.27
C GLU A 120 -0.55 11.74 -5.21
N GLY A 121 -0.75 12.25 -4.02
CA GLY A 121 -1.28 11.48 -2.88
C GLY A 121 -0.27 10.57 -2.17
N ILE A 122 1.00 10.57 -2.58
CA ILE A 122 2.09 9.82 -1.93
C ILE A 122 3.15 10.80 -1.44
N THR A 123 3.61 10.57 -0.22
CA THR A 123 4.72 11.30 0.38
C THR A 123 5.85 10.33 0.71
N ILE A 124 7.06 10.70 0.32
CA ILE A 124 8.29 9.96 0.64
C ILE A 124 8.99 10.66 1.79
N ASP A 125 9.47 9.90 2.75
CA ASP A 125 10.36 10.38 3.82
C ASP A 125 11.60 9.50 3.91
N VAL A 126 12.76 10.11 4.20
CA VAL A 126 14.04 9.42 4.31
C VAL A 126 14.68 9.80 5.64
N PRO A 127 14.27 9.15 6.75
CA PRO A 127 14.81 9.47 8.09
C PRO A 127 16.26 9.08 8.26
N ALA A 128 16.75 8.13 7.45
CA ALA A 128 18.15 7.69 7.46
C ALA A 128 18.61 7.31 6.06
N PRO A 129 19.92 7.35 5.75
CA PRO A 129 20.45 7.05 4.42
C PRO A 129 20.17 5.62 3.92
N ASN A 130 19.65 4.75 4.76
CA ASN A 130 19.31 3.36 4.46
C ASN A 130 17.83 3.04 4.69
N LYS A 131 16.99 4.04 5.00
CA LYS A 131 15.58 3.82 5.31
C LYS A 131 14.70 4.77 4.50
N ILE A 132 13.67 4.22 3.84
CA ILE A 132 12.67 4.96 3.09
C ILE A 132 11.31 4.66 3.70
N ILE A 133 10.52 5.69 3.95
CA ILE A 133 9.14 5.59 4.38
C ILE A 133 8.26 6.18 3.30
N ILE A 134 7.30 5.39 2.81
CA ILE A 134 6.33 5.79 1.80
C ILE A 134 4.98 5.84 2.48
N SER A 135 4.31 6.98 2.45
CA SER A 135 3.02 7.20 3.09
C SER A 135 1.99 7.84 2.15
N GLY A 136 0.72 7.57 2.42
CA GLY A 136 -0.39 8.11 1.64
C GLY A 136 -1.75 7.62 2.15
N CYS A 137 -2.82 8.17 1.57
CA CYS A 137 -4.18 7.79 1.93
C CYS A 137 -4.63 6.51 1.20
N ASP A 138 -4.20 6.29 -0.04
CA ASP A 138 -4.57 5.11 -0.81
C ASP A 138 -3.60 3.95 -0.55
N LYS A 139 -4.10 2.88 0.07
CA LYS A 139 -3.34 1.66 0.34
C LYS A 139 -2.75 1.03 -0.92
N GLN A 140 -3.48 1.06 -2.03
CA GLN A 140 -3.03 0.47 -3.28
C GLN A 140 -1.89 1.29 -3.90
N ALA A 141 -2.05 2.60 -3.96
CA ALA A 141 -1.03 3.50 -4.48
C ALA A 141 0.26 3.42 -3.65
N VAL A 142 0.16 3.44 -2.31
CA VAL A 142 1.32 3.28 -1.40
C VAL A 142 1.99 1.93 -1.62
N GLY A 143 1.21 0.85 -1.74
CA GLY A 143 1.75 -0.50 -1.96
C GLY A 143 2.43 -0.65 -3.32
N GLN A 144 1.82 -0.12 -4.39
CA GLN A 144 2.36 -0.16 -5.74
C GLN A 144 3.66 0.64 -5.83
N PHE A 145 3.66 1.87 -5.33
CA PHE A 145 4.85 2.71 -5.33
C PHE A 145 6.02 2.09 -4.55
N ALA A 146 5.73 1.50 -3.38
CA ALA A 146 6.74 0.79 -2.61
C ALA A 146 7.32 -0.43 -3.36
N ALA A 147 6.48 -1.16 -4.10
CA ALA A 147 6.92 -2.27 -4.94
C ALA A 147 7.81 -1.80 -6.09
N GLU A 148 7.47 -0.71 -6.77
CA GLU A 148 8.26 -0.10 -7.84
C GLU A 148 9.63 0.38 -7.35
N VAL A 149 9.68 1.01 -6.17
CA VAL A 149 10.96 1.41 -5.55
C VAL A 149 11.80 0.18 -5.22
N ARG A 150 11.20 -0.87 -4.64
CA ARG A 150 11.90 -2.12 -4.34
C ARG A 150 12.41 -2.83 -5.60
N GLU A 151 11.66 -2.80 -6.69
CA GLU A 151 12.02 -3.42 -7.96
C GLU A 151 13.27 -2.80 -8.60
N LYS A 152 13.60 -1.52 -8.32
CA LYS A 152 14.82 -0.87 -8.83
C LYS A 152 16.08 -1.65 -8.47
N ARG A 153 16.12 -2.28 -7.29
CA ARG A 153 17.21 -3.17 -6.88
C ARG A 153 16.69 -4.18 -5.84
N PRO A 154 16.10 -5.30 -6.28
CA PRO A 154 15.57 -6.30 -5.37
C PRO A 154 16.71 -6.95 -4.56
N PRO A 155 16.43 -7.43 -3.35
CA PRO A 155 17.45 -8.01 -2.49
C PRO A 155 18.00 -9.31 -3.08
N GLU A 156 19.31 -9.45 -3.11
CA GLU A 156 19.98 -10.66 -3.57
C GLU A 156 19.93 -11.79 -2.52
N PRO A 157 19.94 -13.04 -2.93
CA PRO A 157 19.79 -14.16 -2.01
C PRO A 157 21.06 -14.54 -1.23
N TYR A 158 22.22 -13.96 -1.50
CA TYR A 158 23.49 -14.33 -0.84
C TYR A 158 23.84 -13.41 0.33
N LYS A 159 24.10 -12.14 0.06
CA LYS A 159 24.45 -11.14 1.08
C LYS A 159 23.27 -10.27 1.48
N GLY A 160 22.14 -10.36 0.75
CA GLY A 160 20.93 -9.58 0.99
C GLY A 160 21.05 -8.13 0.59
N LYS A 161 21.97 -7.79 -0.35
CA LYS A 161 22.11 -6.43 -0.88
C LYS A 161 20.90 -6.11 -1.75
N GLY A 162 20.35 -4.91 -1.58
CA GLY A 162 19.20 -4.44 -2.31
C GLY A 162 18.22 -3.71 -1.41
N ILE A 163 17.04 -3.42 -1.95
CA ILE A 163 15.92 -2.79 -1.25
C ILE A 163 14.93 -3.88 -0.84
N LYS A 164 14.62 -3.97 0.44
CA LYS A 164 13.62 -4.89 0.98
C LYS A 164 12.57 -4.14 1.79
N TYR A 165 11.41 -4.74 2.02
CA TYR A 165 10.49 -4.23 3.04
C TYR A 165 11.09 -4.44 4.44
N ALA A 166 10.76 -3.58 5.39
CA ALA A 166 11.26 -3.68 6.76
C ALA A 166 10.86 -5.01 7.43
N ASP A 167 9.68 -5.52 7.09
CA ASP A 167 9.11 -6.78 7.56
C ASP A 167 9.53 -8.01 6.71
N GLU A 168 10.30 -7.81 5.64
CA GLU A 168 10.70 -8.88 4.71
C GLU A 168 11.92 -9.64 5.21
N VAL A 169 11.77 -10.95 5.37
CA VAL A 169 12.88 -11.87 5.70
C VAL A 169 13.41 -12.51 4.43
N ILE A 170 14.64 -12.16 4.05
CA ILE A 170 15.29 -12.71 2.86
C ILE A 170 15.86 -14.10 3.16
N ARG A 171 15.33 -15.13 2.49
CA ARG A 171 15.90 -16.48 2.57
C ARG A 171 17.25 -16.50 1.86
N ARG A 172 18.33 -16.49 2.66
CA ARG A 172 19.70 -16.52 2.13
C ARG A 172 20.11 -17.93 1.68
N LYS A 173 20.84 -17.97 0.58
CA LYS A 173 21.49 -19.18 0.06
C LYS A 173 22.95 -19.21 0.50
N VAL A 174 23.45 -20.40 0.76
CA VAL A 174 24.90 -20.62 0.97
C VAL A 174 25.58 -20.53 -0.39
N GLY A 175 26.54 -19.62 -0.55
CA GLY A 175 27.34 -19.52 -1.77
C GLY A 175 28.15 -20.79 -2.03
N LYS A 176 28.75 -20.91 -3.22
CA LYS A 176 29.65 -22.03 -3.54
C LYS A 176 30.81 -22.02 -2.53
N THR A 177 30.94 -23.08 -1.77
CA THR A 177 32.13 -23.34 -0.95
C THR A 177 33.25 -23.63 -1.94
N GLY A 178 34.29 -22.79 -1.96
CA GLY A 178 35.48 -23.10 -2.76
C GLY A 178 35.98 -24.49 -2.38
N ALA A 179 36.28 -25.32 -3.38
CA ALA A 179 36.91 -26.60 -3.13
C ALA A 179 38.19 -26.31 -2.31
N LYS A 180 38.24 -26.80 -1.08
CA LYS A 180 39.53 -26.91 -0.39
C LYS A 180 40.39 -27.86 -1.24
N LYS A 181 41.45 -27.29 -1.89
CA LYS A 181 42.55 -28.09 -2.37
C LYS A 181 43.28 -28.68 -1.19
#